data_ab0c1cf41d2652e39820a8990e85a266
#
_entry.id   ab0c1cf41d2652e39820a8990e85a266
#
_cell.length_a   1.000
_cell.length_b   1.000
_cell.length_c   1.000
_cell.angle_alpha   90.00
_cell.angle_beta   90.00
_cell.angle_gamma   90.00
#
_symmetry.space_group_name_H-M   'P 1'
#
loop_
_entity.id
_entity.type
_entity.pdbx_description
1 polymer ?
#
loop_
_entity_poly.entity_id
_entity_poly.type
_entity_poly.pdbx_seq_one_letter_code
_entity_poly.pdbx_strand_id
1 'polypeptide(L)'
;INTTVISDGAKKENYYKLNDLPKDEIIDLLCAASALPFLYESVTYENQEMVDGCLSNNIPVEVLYHNGYRHIIVVGCGRKNAKDLSGYKDADFIEIYPSVYLGDLIDGTLNYSKKDILFRIELGYRDALRALKLYFTDDPCYKEQLPLLEQNDLNEIKAKFRYMDI
;
A
#
# COMPACT_ATOMS: atom_id res chain seq x y z
N ILE A 1 11.11 3.21 6.53
CA ILE A 1 10.57 3.82 5.31
C ILE A 1 11.44 3.46 4.12
N ASN A 2 10.87 3.43 2.93
CA ASN A 2 11.54 3.13 1.67
C ASN A 2 11.61 4.37 0.78
N THR A 3 12.77 4.62 0.22
CA THR A 3 13.01 5.66 -0.80
C THR A 3 13.83 5.08 -1.95
N THR A 4 13.81 5.74 -3.10
CA THR A 4 14.67 5.45 -4.24
C THR A 4 15.72 6.55 -4.37
N VAL A 5 16.99 6.21 -4.26
CA VAL A 5 18.11 7.13 -4.55
C VAL A 5 18.37 7.15 -6.04
N ILE A 6 18.48 8.35 -6.61
CA ILE A 6 18.86 8.55 -7.99
C ILE A 6 20.33 9.03 -8.03
N SER A 7 21.20 8.27 -8.67
CA SER A 7 22.61 8.62 -8.87
C SER A 7 23.05 8.18 -10.26
N ASP A 8 23.56 9.12 -11.05
CA ASP A 8 24.11 8.87 -12.41
C ASP A 8 23.14 8.06 -13.32
N GLY A 9 21.83 8.31 -13.19
CA GLY A 9 20.78 7.60 -13.92
C GLY A 9 20.46 6.19 -13.39
N ALA A 10 21.16 5.71 -12.37
CA ALA A 10 20.84 4.47 -11.66
C ALA A 10 19.84 4.73 -10.54
N LYS A 11 18.95 3.73 -10.31
CA LYS A 11 17.99 3.73 -9.21
C LYS A 11 18.46 2.71 -8.18
N LYS A 12 18.55 3.13 -6.93
CA LYS A 12 18.93 2.27 -5.82
C LYS A 12 17.90 2.35 -4.72
N GLU A 13 17.49 1.19 -4.22
CA GLU A 13 16.65 1.10 -3.01
C GLU A 13 17.39 1.62 -1.79
N ASN A 14 16.72 2.39 -0.96
CA ASN A 14 17.23 2.81 0.32
C ASN A 14 16.16 2.72 1.40
N TYR A 15 16.56 2.28 2.59
CA TYR A 15 15.65 1.97 3.70
C TYR A 15 16.11 2.65 4.98
N TYR A 16 15.18 3.30 5.66
CA TYR A 16 15.44 4.00 6.91
C TYR A 16 14.55 3.52 8.05
N LYS A 17 15.14 3.30 9.20
CA LYS A 17 14.42 3.07 10.45
C LYS A 17 14.18 4.43 11.12
N LEU A 18 12.94 4.87 11.19
CA LEU A 18 12.61 6.22 11.64
C LEU A 18 12.64 6.41 13.17
N ASN A 19 12.54 5.31 13.95
CA ASN A 19 12.26 5.37 15.39
C ASN A 19 13.22 6.21 16.20
N ASP A 20 14.48 6.31 15.77
CA ASP A 20 15.55 6.96 16.52
C ASP A 20 16.06 8.26 15.85
N LEU A 21 15.35 8.71 14.78
CA LEU A 21 15.73 9.91 14.03
C LEU A 21 15.08 11.17 14.62
N PRO A 22 15.73 12.34 14.48
CA PRO A 22 15.14 13.64 14.78
C PRO A 22 13.87 13.87 13.94
N LYS A 23 12.93 14.67 14.49
CA LYS A 23 11.62 14.90 13.85
C LYS A 23 11.77 15.50 12.45
N ASP A 24 12.70 16.42 12.24
CA ASP A 24 12.87 17.09 10.95
C ASP A 24 13.39 16.10 9.90
N GLU A 25 14.34 15.23 10.24
CA GLU A 25 14.79 14.16 9.35
C GLU A 25 13.69 13.15 9.00
N ILE A 26 12.83 12.83 9.97
CA ILE A 26 11.65 11.99 9.71
C ILE A 26 10.73 12.65 8.66
N ILE A 27 10.51 13.96 8.77
CA ILE A 27 9.66 14.70 7.81
C ILE A 27 10.28 14.66 6.43
N ASP A 28 11.58 14.93 6.30
CA ASP A 28 12.29 14.91 5.01
C ASP A 28 12.20 13.53 4.35
N LEU A 29 12.41 12.46 5.12
CA LEU A 29 12.30 11.09 4.63
C LEU A 29 10.88 10.69 4.24
N LEU A 30 9.86 11.19 4.96
CA LEU A 30 8.45 10.98 4.60
C LEU A 30 8.11 11.73 3.30
N CYS A 31 8.61 12.95 3.13
CA CYS A 31 8.48 13.71 1.88
C CYS A 31 9.16 12.97 0.72
N ALA A 32 10.39 12.49 0.93
CA ALA A 32 11.12 11.72 -0.07
C ALA A 32 10.37 10.44 -0.49
N ALA A 33 9.82 9.70 0.48
CA ALA A 33 9.10 8.47 0.23
C ALA A 33 7.74 8.65 -0.48
N SER A 34 7.26 9.88 -0.57
CA SER A 34 6.04 10.25 -1.30
C SER A 34 6.30 11.15 -2.51
N ALA A 35 7.57 11.42 -2.83
CA ALA A 35 7.97 12.25 -3.95
C ALA A 35 7.87 11.47 -5.28
N LEU A 36 6.65 11.26 -5.78
CA LEU A 36 6.41 10.66 -7.09
C LEU A 36 7.00 11.54 -8.20
N PRO A 37 7.92 11.01 -9.03
CA PRO A 37 8.48 11.75 -10.16
C PRO A 37 7.40 12.31 -11.07
N PHE A 38 7.66 13.46 -11.66
CA PHE A 38 6.76 14.28 -12.48
C PHE A 38 5.62 14.97 -11.72
N LEU A 39 5.35 14.61 -10.47
CA LEU A 39 4.34 15.27 -9.63
C LEU A 39 4.96 16.11 -8.53
N TYR A 40 6.06 15.63 -7.97
CA TYR A 40 6.78 16.28 -6.89
C TYR A 40 8.27 16.38 -7.21
N GLU A 41 8.90 17.37 -6.63
CA GLU A 41 10.36 17.50 -6.66
C GLU A 41 11.01 16.41 -5.81
N SER A 42 12.21 15.97 -6.20
CA SER A 42 13.02 15.09 -5.38
C SER A 42 13.44 15.76 -4.07
N VAL A 43 13.70 14.99 -3.05
CA VAL A 43 14.18 15.47 -1.76
C VAL A 43 15.65 15.13 -1.61
N THR A 44 16.48 16.13 -1.24
CA THR A 44 17.89 15.89 -0.92
C THR A 44 18.03 15.56 0.56
N TYR A 45 18.52 14.37 0.87
CA TYR A 45 18.85 13.93 2.22
C TYR A 45 20.23 13.26 2.22
N GLU A 46 21.12 13.62 3.17
CA GLU A 46 22.51 13.14 3.25
C GLU A 46 23.29 13.25 1.92
N ASN A 47 23.12 14.36 1.21
CA ASN A 47 23.70 14.61 -0.12
C ASN A 47 23.27 13.61 -1.21
N GLN A 48 22.16 12.92 -1.02
CA GLN A 48 21.57 12.01 -2.00
C GLN A 48 20.23 12.56 -2.48
N GLU A 49 19.99 12.49 -3.78
CA GLU A 49 18.70 12.82 -4.36
C GLU A 49 17.76 11.62 -4.25
N MET A 50 16.62 11.81 -3.58
CA MET A 50 15.67 10.76 -3.28
C MET A 50 14.30 11.07 -3.85
N VAL A 51 13.64 10.03 -4.29
CA VAL A 51 12.25 10.02 -4.76
C VAL A 51 11.50 8.85 -4.13
N ASP A 52 10.21 8.73 -4.46
CA ASP A 52 9.34 7.68 -3.96
C ASP A 52 9.94 6.28 -4.12
N GLY A 53 9.90 5.50 -3.06
CA GLY A 53 10.39 4.11 -3.03
C GLY A 53 9.66 3.16 -3.97
N CYS A 54 8.47 3.51 -4.44
CA CYS A 54 7.70 2.70 -5.39
C CYS A 54 8.42 2.48 -6.72
N LEU A 55 9.37 3.34 -7.07
CA LEU A 55 10.14 3.22 -8.31
C LEU A 55 11.16 2.08 -8.30
N SER A 56 11.59 1.65 -7.13
CA SER A 56 12.55 0.56 -6.97
C SER A 56 11.90 -0.66 -6.33
N ASN A 57 11.17 -0.49 -5.24
CA ASN A 57 10.49 -1.58 -4.55
C ASN A 57 9.23 -1.07 -3.85
N ASN A 58 8.07 -1.26 -4.48
CA ASN A 58 6.80 -0.75 -3.97
C ASN A 58 6.30 -1.48 -2.71
N ILE A 59 6.69 -2.75 -2.52
CA ILE A 59 6.30 -3.58 -1.37
C ILE A 59 7.56 -4.22 -0.78
N PRO A 60 8.30 -3.50 0.08
CA PRO A 60 9.64 -3.90 0.56
C PRO A 60 9.59 -4.92 1.69
N VAL A 61 9.00 -6.08 1.45
CA VAL A 61 8.85 -7.17 2.44
C VAL A 61 10.20 -7.72 2.91
N GLU A 62 11.18 -7.72 2.00
CA GLU A 62 12.53 -8.25 2.22
C GLU A 62 13.19 -7.64 3.47
N VAL A 63 12.98 -6.34 3.65
CA VAL A 63 13.58 -5.60 4.78
C VAL A 63 13.05 -6.13 6.11
N LEU A 64 11.74 -6.33 6.21
CA LEU A 64 11.13 -6.87 7.41
C LEU A 64 11.57 -8.32 7.66
N TYR A 65 11.55 -9.13 6.60
CA TYR A 65 11.95 -10.52 6.68
C TYR A 65 13.41 -10.69 7.12
N HIS A 66 14.35 -9.93 6.53
CA HIS A 66 15.77 -9.98 6.89
C HIS A 66 16.03 -9.42 8.30
N ASN A 67 15.16 -8.55 8.82
CA ASN A 67 15.19 -8.09 10.21
C ASN A 67 14.52 -9.05 11.21
N GLY A 68 14.14 -10.26 10.78
CA GLY A 68 13.64 -11.31 11.65
C GLY A 68 12.13 -11.30 11.87
N TYR A 69 11.39 -10.40 11.23
CA TYR A 69 9.92 -10.43 11.30
C TYR A 69 9.37 -11.60 10.48
N ARG A 70 8.41 -12.33 11.05
CA ARG A 70 7.80 -13.52 10.43
C ARG A 70 6.29 -13.43 10.32
N HIS A 71 5.66 -12.50 11.03
CA HIS A 71 4.24 -12.17 10.87
C HIS A 71 4.15 -10.77 10.26
N ILE A 72 3.80 -10.70 8.98
CA ILE A 72 3.89 -9.48 8.19
C ILE A 72 2.53 -9.16 7.58
N ILE A 73 2.04 -7.95 7.81
CA ILE A 73 0.84 -7.45 7.15
C ILE A 73 1.27 -6.64 5.92
N VAL A 74 0.80 -7.05 4.76
CA VAL A 74 1.01 -6.34 3.49
C VAL A 74 -0.27 -5.61 3.12
N VAL A 75 -0.20 -4.27 3.05
CA VAL A 75 -1.31 -3.44 2.58
C VAL A 75 -0.93 -2.84 1.25
N GLY A 76 -1.59 -3.28 0.19
CA GLY A 76 -1.35 -2.80 -1.17
C GLY A 76 -2.48 -1.92 -1.68
N CYS A 77 -2.14 -0.87 -2.42
CA CYS A 77 -3.12 0.00 -3.09
C CYS A 77 -3.41 -0.41 -4.54
N GLY A 78 -2.67 -1.40 -5.06
CA GLY A 78 -2.77 -1.90 -6.42
C GLY A 78 -3.40 -3.29 -6.50
N ARG A 79 -3.04 -4.02 -7.56
CA ARG A 79 -3.57 -5.37 -7.79
C ARG A 79 -3.01 -6.36 -6.76
N LYS A 80 -3.83 -7.30 -6.34
CA LYS A 80 -3.40 -8.45 -5.54
C LYS A 80 -2.29 -9.22 -6.26
N ASN A 81 -1.38 -9.82 -5.48
CA ASN A 81 -0.20 -10.54 -5.99
C ASN A 81 0.81 -9.64 -6.74
N ALA A 82 0.84 -8.35 -6.45
CA ALA A 82 1.84 -7.44 -7.00
C ALA A 82 3.28 -7.80 -6.56
N LYS A 83 3.42 -8.55 -5.45
CA LYS A 83 4.67 -9.09 -4.93
C LYS A 83 4.58 -10.60 -4.80
N ASP A 84 5.59 -11.32 -5.29
CA ASP A 84 5.72 -12.76 -5.05
C ASP A 84 6.26 -13.00 -3.63
N LEU A 85 5.43 -13.60 -2.79
CA LEU A 85 5.75 -13.93 -1.40
C LEU A 85 6.16 -15.40 -1.21
N SER A 86 6.15 -16.22 -2.24
CA SER A 86 6.40 -17.67 -2.19
C SER A 86 7.81 -18.06 -1.70
N GLY A 87 8.75 -17.12 -1.82
CA GLY A 87 10.12 -17.31 -1.34
C GLY A 87 10.30 -17.25 0.18
N TYR A 88 9.30 -16.73 0.92
CA TYR A 88 9.36 -16.50 2.37
C TYR A 88 8.62 -17.57 3.16
N LYS A 89 9.07 -18.85 3.03
CA LYS A 89 8.35 -20.05 3.49
C LYS A 89 8.12 -20.16 5.00
N ASP A 90 8.93 -19.46 5.80
CA ASP A 90 8.87 -19.44 7.26
C ASP A 90 8.21 -18.17 7.81
N ALA A 91 7.52 -17.40 6.95
CA ALA A 91 6.78 -16.21 7.35
C ALA A 91 5.29 -16.33 6.98
N ASP A 92 4.45 -15.78 7.85
CA ASP A 92 3.02 -15.67 7.66
C ASP A 92 2.68 -14.27 7.16
N PHE A 93 1.84 -14.19 6.14
CA PHE A 93 1.41 -12.95 5.54
C PHE A 93 -0.10 -12.75 5.65
N ILE A 94 -0.49 -11.55 6.10
CA ILE A 94 -1.86 -11.07 5.92
C ILE A 94 -1.84 -10.06 4.78
N GLU A 95 -2.41 -10.43 3.66
CA GLU A 95 -2.45 -9.59 2.47
C GLU A 95 -3.79 -8.86 2.38
N ILE A 96 -3.74 -7.52 2.40
CA ILE A 96 -4.89 -6.64 2.28
C ILE A 96 -4.74 -5.86 0.98
N TYR A 97 -5.57 -6.18 0.00
CA TYR A 97 -5.61 -5.51 -1.30
C TYR A 97 -7.03 -5.07 -1.64
N PRO A 98 -7.20 -4.03 -2.46
CA PRO A 98 -8.52 -3.63 -2.94
C PRO A 98 -9.22 -4.77 -3.68
N SER A 99 -10.45 -5.08 -3.30
CA SER A 99 -11.29 -6.09 -3.96
C SER A 99 -11.76 -5.66 -5.35
N VAL A 100 -11.59 -4.37 -5.69
CA VAL A 100 -11.89 -3.84 -7.02
C VAL A 100 -10.72 -3.02 -7.56
N TYR A 101 -10.67 -2.88 -8.87
CA TYR A 101 -9.71 -2.00 -9.51
C TYR A 101 -10.01 -0.53 -9.18
N LEU A 102 -9.04 0.18 -8.65
CA LEU A 102 -9.17 1.57 -8.17
C LEU A 102 -8.77 2.63 -9.21
N GLY A 103 -8.53 2.23 -10.44
CA GLY A 103 -8.00 3.10 -11.48
C GLY A 103 -6.47 3.08 -11.57
N ASP A 104 -5.94 3.78 -12.55
CA ASP A 104 -4.50 3.99 -12.75
C ASP A 104 -4.00 5.25 -12.03
N LEU A 105 -2.91 5.83 -12.51
CA LEU A 105 -2.33 7.02 -11.91
C LEU A 105 -3.28 8.22 -11.95
N ILE A 106 -3.97 8.46 -13.07
CA ILE A 106 -4.82 9.64 -13.28
C ILE A 106 -6.20 9.42 -12.64
N ASP A 107 -6.90 8.36 -13.03
CA ASP A 107 -8.27 8.08 -12.60
C ASP A 107 -8.31 7.51 -11.18
N GLY A 108 -7.21 6.90 -10.75
CA GLY A 108 -7.03 6.30 -9.44
C GLY A 108 -6.28 7.21 -8.46
N THR A 109 -4.96 7.19 -8.51
CA THR A 109 -4.09 7.80 -7.49
C THR A 109 -4.30 9.31 -7.36
N LEU A 110 -4.50 10.02 -8.47
CA LEU A 110 -4.65 11.48 -8.51
C LEU A 110 -6.11 11.96 -8.39
N ASN A 111 -7.06 11.06 -8.28
CA ASN A 111 -8.46 11.45 -8.07
C ASN A 111 -8.73 11.72 -6.58
N TYR A 112 -8.72 13.00 -6.22
CA TYR A 112 -8.97 13.50 -4.87
C TYR A 112 -10.40 13.98 -4.64
N SER A 113 -11.38 13.53 -5.45
CA SER A 113 -12.77 13.86 -5.18
C SER A 113 -13.19 13.34 -3.81
N LYS A 114 -13.98 14.12 -3.07
CA LYS A 114 -14.45 13.71 -1.73
C LYS A 114 -15.16 12.36 -1.77
N LYS A 115 -15.93 12.12 -2.81
CA LYS A 115 -16.66 10.86 -3.02
C LYS A 115 -15.70 9.68 -3.17
N ASP A 116 -14.69 9.81 -4.04
CA ASP A 116 -13.75 8.71 -4.30
C ASP A 116 -12.84 8.45 -3.10
N ILE A 117 -12.44 9.49 -2.37
CA ILE A 117 -11.70 9.33 -1.12
C ILE A 117 -12.52 8.53 -0.10
N LEU A 118 -13.78 8.91 0.14
CA LEU A 118 -14.64 8.21 1.11
C LEU A 118 -14.99 6.79 0.65
N PHE A 119 -15.21 6.59 -0.65
CA PHE A 119 -15.39 5.27 -1.23
C PHE A 119 -14.19 4.36 -0.95
N ARG A 120 -12.97 4.83 -1.21
CA ARG A 120 -11.73 4.06 -0.98
C ARG A 120 -11.48 3.76 0.48
N ILE A 121 -11.75 4.70 1.38
CA ILE A 121 -11.65 4.48 2.82
C ILE A 121 -12.60 3.37 3.27
N GLU A 122 -13.86 3.43 2.87
CA GLU A 122 -14.86 2.41 3.23
C GLU A 122 -14.51 1.05 2.62
N LEU A 123 -14.09 1.02 1.36
CA LEU A 123 -13.67 -0.19 0.67
C LEU A 123 -12.48 -0.85 1.38
N GLY A 124 -11.41 -0.07 1.63
CA GLY A 124 -10.22 -0.57 2.30
C GLY A 124 -10.50 -1.10 3.70
N TYR A 125 -11.41 -0.46 4.44
CA TYR A 125 -11.86 -0.95 5.75
C TYR A 125 -12.53 -2.33 5.64
N ARG A 126 -13.44 -2.53 4.68
CA ARG A 126 -14.12 -3.80 4.48
C ARG A 126 -13.17 -4.89 3.96
N ASP A 127 -12.28 -4.54 3.04
CA ASP A 127 -11.25 -5.46 2.54
C ASP A 127 -10.34 -5.95 3.67
N ALA A 128 -9.92 -5.03 4.55
CA ALA A 128 -9.11 -5.38 5.71
C ALA A 128 -9.85 -6.31 6.67
N LEU A 129 -11.12 -6.04 6.98
CA LEU A 129 -11.93 -6.91 7.85
C LEU A 129 -12.07 -8.32 7.27
N ARG A 130 -12.28 -8.45 5.95
CA ARG A 130 -12.37 -9.77 5.29
C ARG A 130 -11.06 -10.53 5.34
N ALA A 131 -9.95 -9.85 5.03
CA ALA A 131 -8.62 -10.45 5.04
C ALA A 131 -8.23 -10.94 6.45
N LEU A 132 -8.47 -10.10 7.47
CA LEU A 132 -8.21 -10.47 8.87
C LEU A 132 -9.10 -11.62 9.32
N LYS A 133 -10.40 -11.57 9.00
CA LYS A 133 -11.32 -12.67 9.35
C LYS A 133 -10.87 -13.96 8.69
N LEU A 134 -10.54 -13.96 7.41
CA LEU A 134 -10.06 -15.14 6.71
C LEU A 134 -8.81 -15.73 7.37
N TYR A 135 -7.85 -14.87 7.72
CA TYR A 135 -6.59 -15.29 8.36
C TYR A 135 -6.84 -15.92 9.75
N PHE A 136 -7.68 -15.30 10.59
CA PHE A 136 -7.87 -15.77 11.96
C PHE A 136 -8.87 -16.92 12.13
N THR A 137 -9.81 -17.11 11.19
CA THR A 137 -10.80 -18.18 11.30
C THR A 137 -10.42 -19.44 10.53
N ASP A 138 -9.64 -19.29 9.46
CA ASP A 138 -9.30 -20.36 8.48
C ASP A 138 -10.53 -21.20 8.08
N ASP A 139 -11.67 -20.53 7.94
CA ASP A 139 -12.96 -21.16 7.66
C ASP A 139 -13.15 -21.38 6.15
N PRO A 140 -13.18 -22.64 5.68
CA PRO A 140 -13.37 -22.92 4.26
C PRO A 140 -14.69 -22.36 3.71
N CYS A 141 -15.77 -22.43 4.50
CA CYS A 141 -17.08 -21.92 4.10
C CYS A 141 -17.04 -20.39 3.92
N TYR A 142 -16.35 -19.68 4.80
CA TYR A 142 -16.14 -18.24 4.64
C TYR A 142 -15.31 -17.91 3.39
N LYS A 143 -14.29 -18.71 3.11
CA LYS A 143 -13.45 -18.55 1.90
C LYS A 143 -14.26 -18.71 0.62
N GLU A 144 -15.17 -19.68 0.56
CA GLU A 144 -16.06 -19.89 -0.59
C GLU A 144 -17.05 -18.73 -0.80
N GLN A 145 -17.45 -18.06 0.28
CA GLN A 145 -18.38 -16.93 0.24
C GLN A 145 -17.72 -15.59 -0.09
N LEU A 146 -16.39 -15.48 -0.09
CA LEU A 146 -15.68 -14.21 -0.29
C LEU A 146 -16.14 -13.43 -1.53
N PRO A 147 -16.28 -14.03 -2.73
CA PRO A 147 -16.69 -13.27 -3.91
C PRO A 147 -18.09 -12.64 -3.78
N LEU A 148 -19.01 -13.33 -3.09
CA LEU A 148 -20.35 -12.81 -2.83
C LEU A 148 -20.31 -11.67 -1.80
N LEU A 149 -19.51 -11.81 -0.75
CA LEU A 149 -19.33 -10.78 0.27
C LEU A 149 -18.71 -9.52 -0.31
N GLU A 150 -17.69 -9.65 -1.15
CA GLU A 150 -17.06 -8.54 -1.86
C GLU A 150 -18.07 -7.80 -2.74
N GLN A 151 -18.89 -8.54 -3.49
CA GLN A 151 -19.92 -7.95 -4.34
C GLN A 151 -21.01 -7.22 -3.53
N ASN A 152 -21.45 -7.80 -2.41
CA ASN A 152 -22.44 -7.18 -1.53
C ASN A 152 -21.88 -5.89 -0.91
N ASP A 153 -20.68 -5.93 -0.37
CA ASP A 153 -20.00 -4.76 0.18
C ASP A 153 -19.87 -3.64 -0.86
N LEU A 154 -19.45 -3.99 -2.07
CA LEU A 154 -19.32 -3.02 -3.16
C LEU A 154 -20.66 -2.36 -3.51
N ASN A 155 -21.74 -3.14 -3.55
CA ASN A 155 -23.09 -2.62 -3.81
C ASN A 155 -23.55 -1.66 -2.71
N GLU A 156 -23.31 -2.02 -1.43
CA GLU A 156 -23.62 -1.16 -0.28
C GLU A 156 -22.83 0.15 -0.29
N ILE A 157 -21.51 0.07 -0.56
CA ILE A 157 -20.66 1.26 -0.66
C ILE A 157 -21.14 2.18 -1.79
N LYS A 158 -21.40 1.63 -2.97
CA LYS A 158 -21.93 2.40 -4.11
C LYS A 158 -23.27 3.05 -3.80
N ALA A 159 -24.18 2.36 -3.12
CA ALA A 159 -25.45 2.90 -2.68
C ALA A 159 -25.27 4.06 -1.69
N LYS A 160 -24.36 3.90 -0.70
CA LYS A 160 -24.04 4.92 0.31
C LYS A 160 -23.55 6.22 -0.29
N PHE A 161 -22.73 6.16 -1.35
CA PHE A 161 -22.13 7.34 -1.97
C PHE A 161 -22.79 7.80 -3.27
N ARG A 162 -23.93 7.19 -3.65
CA ARG A 162 -24.62 7.45 -4.92
C ARG A 162 -25.01 8.91 -5.15
N TYR A 163 -25.32 9.64 -4.07
CA TYR A 163 -25.87 10.99 -4.13
C TYR A 163 -24.85 12.06 -3.72
N MET A 164 -23.56 11.74 -3.64
CA MET A 164 -22.54 12.72 -3.24
C MET A 164 -22.04 13.60 -4.38
N ASP A 165 -22.53 13.42 -5.60
CA ASP A 165 -22.16 14.22 -6.77
C ASP A 165 -23.15 15.38 -7.03
N ILE A 166 -24.03 15.72 -6.06
CA ILE A 166 -25.01 16.80 -6.15
C ILE A 166 -24.53 18.00 -5.35
#